data_2b346c78699ef1ff57f2d990405e9089
#
_entry.id   2b346c78699ef1ff57f2d990405e9089
#
_cell.length_a   1.000
_cell.length_b   1.000
_cell.length_c   1.000
_cell.angle_alpha   90.00
_cell.angle_beta   90.00
_cell.angle_gamma   90.00
#
_symmetry.space_group_name_H-M   'P 1'
#
loop_
_entity.id
_entity.type
_entity.pdbx_description
1 polymer ?
#
loop_
_entity_poly.entity_id
_entity_poly.type
_entity_poly.pdbx_seq_one_letter_code
_entity_poly.pdbx_strand_id
1 'polypeptide(L)'
;MSRILGVKAYGWEWSTQHGLDMPGAARRMREQGVDWVLAQNLVDPLPGSAVDQSPPAGAYDDREWTARLQDEGMRVYQSTSCFFQPEEFAAHPHLRPVDQHGDVFEPFSWYVGICPTDPVYLERKRERLAQAVATTRPDGVFLSFLRFPGFWEMWLPDAEGFTGTRREDIREYCFCERCLATFSDWAGVDLGPGSVAERARVVLGELRDRWTAWKCAVVADVAMSLRAAARDVVPTADVILNSFGLGRTDFGNAVEEVLAQRFAELDAAVDHYELMFYFQIQKRDPATWIPQRVAEVREQTDRTVLADLQGGAEYLEDIYAPGRRRREITAEEWRDALRGVARSGADGVLVYSWRDLLADEAAGGERVRRLVEYKEGGLD
;
A
#
# COMPACT_ATOMS: atom_id res chain seq x y z
N MET A 1 1.21 26.18 2.72
CA MET A 1 1.68 25.14 3.66
C MET A 1 2.95 24.54 3.11
N SER A 2 3.90 24.14 3.98
CA SER A 2 5.11 23.41 3.53
C SER A 2 4.70 22.05 2.97
N ARG A 3 5.23 21.67 1.81
CA ARG A 3 4.99 20.36 1.19
C ARG A 3 5.64 19.27 2.02
N ILE A 4 4.94 18.17 2.25
CA ILE A 4 5.46 17.01 2.98
C ILE A 4 6.39 16.21 2.05
N LEU A 5 7.57 15.84 2.55
CA LEU A 5 8.45 14.88 1.91
C LEU A 5 8.58 13.65 2.81
N GLY A 6 8.11 12.52 2.33
CA GLY A 6 8.22 11.24 3.02
C GLY A 6 9.00 10.20 2.23
N VAL A 7 9.51 9.20 2.93
CA VAL A 7 10.19 8.05 2.32
C VAL A 7 9.75 6.74 2.95
N LYS A 8 9.70 5.69 2.15
CA LYS A 8 9.61 4.30 2.62
C LYS A 8 11.03 3.77 2.81
N ALA A 9 11.39 3.48 4.06
CA ALA A 9 12.69 2.96 4.44
C ALA A 9 12.55 1.52 4.94
N TYR A 10 12.18 0.64 4.01
CA TYR A 10 12.09 -0.79 4.24
C TYR A 10 13.45 -1.45 4.01
N GLY A 11 13.76 -2.46 4.79
CA GLY A 11 15.04 -3.18 4.66
C GLY A 11 16.25 -2.45 5.27
N TRP A 12 17.38 -3.06 5.10
CA TRP A 12 18.66 -2.69 5.72
C TRP A 12 19.71 -2.26 4.70
N GLU A 13 19.31 -2.07 3.46
CA GLU A 13 20.22 -1.76 2.36
C GLU A 13 21.02 -0.49 2.62
N TRP A 14 20.45 0.47 3.37
CA TRP A 14 21.18 1.66 3.79
C TRP A 14 22.41 1.33 4.65
N SER A 15 22.35 0.25 5.45
CA SER A 15 23.48 -0.25 6.22
C SER A 15 24.37 -1.16 5.38
N THR A 16 23.78 -2.18 4.75
CA THR A 16 24.52 -3.26 4.08
C THR A 16 25.15 -2.84 2.75
N GLN A 17 24.51 -1.94 2.01
CA GLN A 17 24.97 -1.51 0.67
C GLN A 17 25.63 -0.11 0.71
N HIS A 18 25.19 0.75 1.62
CA HIS A 18 25.68 2.13 1.71
C HIS A 18 26.55 2.42 2.95
N GLY A 19 26.75 1.42 3.82
CA GLY A 19 27.64 1.50 4.97
C GLY A 19 27.21 2.54 6.02
N LEU A 20 25.94 2.94 6.05
CA LEU A 20 25.43 3.88 7.03
C LEU A 20 25.13 3.17 8.35
N ASP A 21 25.49 3.77 9.47
CA ASP A 21 24.93 3.41 10.77
C ASP A 21 23.58 4.12 11.00
N MET A 22 22.83 3.70 12.02
CA MET A 22 21.51 4.30 12.30
C MET A 22 21.56 5.82 12.49
N PRO A 23 22.48 6.40 13.30
CA PRO A 23 22.61 7.84 13.41
C PRO A 23 22.99 8.55 12.09
N GLY A 24 23.85 7.93 11.29
CA GLY A 24 24.22 8.43 9.98
C GLY A 24 23.07 8.42 8.99
N ALA A 25 22.28 7.34 9.00
CA ALA A 25 21.09 7.21 8.18
C ALA A 25 20.02 8.25 8.55
N ALA A 26 19.74 8.44 9.83
CA ALA A 26 18.77 9.44 10.30
C ALA A 26 19.20 10.87 9.92
N ARG A 27 20.47 11.23 10.17
CA ARG A 27 21.01 12.53 9.73
C ARG A 27 20.92 12.71 8.22
N ARG A 28 21.23 11.67 7.45
CA ARG A 28 21.15 11.73 5.98
C ARG A 28 19.74 12.02 5.49
N MET A 29 18.74 11.36 6.04
CA MET A 29 17.33 11.65 5.70
C MET A 29 16.96 13.09 6.03
N ARG A 30 17.37 13.60 7.19
CA ARG A 30 17.14 14.99 7.57
C ARG A 30 17.83 15.97 6.60
N GLU A 31 19.09 15.73 6.24
CA GLU A 31 19.82 16.54 5.26
C GLU A 31 19.16 16.56 3.88
N GLN A 32 18.49 15.45 3.51
CA GLN A 32 17.67 15.33 2.31
C GLN A 32 16.29 15.98 2.43
N GLY A 33 15.96 16.57 3.59
CA GLY A 33 14.71 17.27 3.82
C GLY A 33 13.52 16.38 4.11
N VAL A 34 13.71 15.12 4.52
CA VAL A 34 12.66 14.18 4.84
C VAL A 34 11.91 14.62 6.10
N ASP A 35 10.57 14.63 6.03
CA ASP A 35 9.67 14.92 7.15
C ASP A 35 9.06 13.66 7.74
N TRP A 36 8.73 12.67 6.89
CA TRP A 36 8.02 11.45 7.27
C TRP A 36 8.78 10.21 6.83
N VAL A 37 8.90 9.24 7.72
CA VAL A 37 9.53 7.96 7.43
C VAL A 37 8.53 6.83 7.70
N LEU A 38 8.20 6.08 6.67
CA LEU A 38 7.51 4.81 6.81
C LEU A 38 8.58 3.75 7.07
N ALA A 39 8.79 3.45 8.35
CA ALA A 39 9.84 2.56 8.78
C ALA A 39 9.46 1.11 8.56
N GLN A 40 10.45 0.28 8.49
CA GLN A 40 10.28 -1.16 8.46
C GLN A 40 9.72 -1.68 9.79
N ASN A 41 9.21 -2.88 9.79
CA ASN A 41 7.97 -3.07 10.34
C ASN A 41 7.60 -4.54 10.58
N LEU A 42 6.38 -4.73 10.98
CA LEU A 42 5.65 -5.90 11.37
C LEU A 42 5.20 -6.80 10.22
N VAL A 43 5.88 -6.81 9.09
CA VAL A 43 5.73 -7.88 8.12
C VAL A 43 6.75 -8.94 8.48
N ASP A 44 6.28 -10.09 8.89
CA ASP A 44 7.13 -11.25 9.00
C ASP A 44 7.83 -11.46 7.65
N PRO A 45 9.14 -11.74 7.62
CA PRO A 45 9.87 -11.90 6.36
C PRO A 45 9.16 -12.91 5.48
N LEU A 46 9.11 -12.61 4.18
CA LEU A 46 8.52 -13.52 3.21
C LEU A 46 9.32 -14.84 3.22
N PRO A 47 8.70 -15.97 3.54
CA PRO A 47 9.38 -17.26 3.41
C PRO A 47 9.89 -17.42 1.98
N GLY A 48 11.20 -17.62 1.84
CA GLY A 48 11.83 -17.82 0.54
C GLY A 48 12.08 -16.56 -0.29
N SER A 49 11.90 -15.34 0.28
CA SER A 49 12.40 -14.14 -0.40
C SER A 49 13.93 -14.23 -0.50
N ALA A 50 14.46 -13.97 -1.70
CA ALA A 50 15.91 -13.93 -1.94
C ALA A 50 16.61 -12.77 -1.21
N VAL A 51 15.84 -11.87 -0.60
CA VAL A 51 16.34 -10.77 0.21
C VAL A 51 16.30 -11.24 1.64
N ASP A 52 17.48 -11.51 2.19
CA ASP A 52 17.64 -11.69 3.64
C ASP A 52 17.30 -10.36 4.32
N GLN A 53 16.10 -10.27 4.84
CA GLN A 53 15.62 -9.08 5.58
C GLN A 53 16.01 -9.14 7.05
N SER A 54 16.80 -10.11 7.46
CA SER A 54 17.32 -10.17 8.82
C SER A 54 18.33 -9.06 9.03
N PRO A 55 18.19 -8.26 10.10
CA PRO A 55 19.20 -7.27 10.42
C PRO A 55 20.55 -7.96 10.67
N PRO A 56 21.67 -7.34 10.32
CA PRO A 56 22.98 -7.82 10.72
C PRO A 56 22.97 -8.04 12.24
N ALA A 57 23.49 -9.17 12.70
CA ALA A 57 23.48 -9.54 14.11
C ALA A 57 24.04 -8.38 14.98
N GLY A 58 23.20 -7.85 15.87
CA GLY A 58 23.56 -6.76 16.79
C GLY A 58 23.52 -5.35 16.22
N ALA A 59 23.05 -5.15 14.99
CA ALA A 59 23.14 -3.82 14.32
C ALA A 59 21.83 -3.02 14.35
N TYR A 60 20.70 -3.56 14.79
CA TYR A 60 19.42 -2.87 14.65
C TYR A 60 18.39 -3.26 15.71
N ASP A 61 17.75 -2.23 16.21
CA ASP A 61 16.59 -2.28 17.08
C ASP A 61 15.55 -1.30 16.53
N ASP A 62 14.33 -1.77 16.23
CA ASP A 62 13.24 -0.94 15.69
C ASP A 62 12.90 0.23 16.60
N ARG A 63 13.00 0.06 17.91
CA ARG A 63 12.78 1.12 18.88
C ARG A 63 13.87 2.18 18.80
N GLU A 64 15.13 1.76 18.75
CA GLU A 64 16.24 2.70 18.60
C GLU A 64 16.16 3.44 17.26
N TRP A 65 15.84 2.74 16.18
CA TRP A 65 15.67 3.36 14.86
C TRP A 65 14.57 4.43 14.88
N THR A 66 13.39 4.09 15.42
CA THR A 66 12.29 5.04 15.56
C THR A 66 12.70 6.26 16.37
N ALA A 67 13.35 6.06 17.53
CA ALA A 67 13.82 7.15 18.37
C ALA A 67 14.84 8.05 17.66
N ARG A 68 15.80 7.47 16.93
CA ARG A 68 16.80 8.24 16.15
C ARG A 68 16.18 9.12 15.08
N LEU A 69 15.19 8.60 14.35
CA LEU A 69 14.47 9.39 13.35
C LEU A 69 13.67 10.53 13.99
N GLN A 70 13.01 10.27 15.12
CA GLN A 70 12.27 11.27 15.88
C GLN A 70 13.20 12.34 16.49
N ASP A 71 14.38 11.96 16.99
CA ASP A 71 15.40 12.89 17.50
C ASP A 71 15.90 13.86 16.41
N GLU A 72 15.92 13.40 15.15
CA GLU A 72 16.22 14.26 14.00
C GLU A 72 15.00 15.08 13.50
N GLY A 73 13.87 15.01 14.18
CA GLY A 73 12.68 15.80 13.93
C GLY A 73 11.73 15.24 12.85
N MET A 74 11.93 14.00 12.45
CA MET A 74 11.04 13.32 11.50
C MET A 74 9.87 12.64 12.22
N ARG A 75 8.72 12.54 11.57
CA ARG A 75 7.63 11.69 12.01
C ARG A 75 7.84 10.27 11.48
N VAL A 76 7.62 9.30 12.35
CA VAL A 76 7.84 7.88 12.03
C VAL A 76 6.52 7.12 12.07
N TYR A 77 6.25 6.39 11.00
CA TYR A 77 5.07 5.56 10.85
C TYR A 77 5.45 4.09 10.80
N GLN A 78 4.90 3.32 11.74
CA GLN A 78 5.09 1.87 11.78
C GLN A 78 4.24 1.23 10.69
N SER A 79 4.86 0.66 9.67
CA SER A 79 4.11 -0.04 8.62
C SER A 79 3.56 -1.36 9.15
N THR A 80 2.39 -1.74 8.69
CA THR A 80 1.83 -3.08 8.87
C THR A 80 1.07 -3.52 7.62
N SER A 81 1.35 -4.73 7.17
CA SER A 81 0.63 -5.35 6.07
C SER A 81 -0.63 -6.03 6.60
N CYS A 82 -1.81 -5.58 6.17
CA CYS A 82 -3.07 -6.04 6.77
C CYS A 82 -3.50 -7.42 6.24
N PHE A 83 -3.71 -7.56 4.95
CA PHE A 83 -4.19 -8.81 4.32
C PHE A 83 -3.17 -9.46 3.38
N PHE A 84 -1.90 -9.18 3.63
CA PHE A 84 -0.77 -9.84 2.99
C PHE A 84 0.12 -10.41 4.11
N GLN A 85 -0.01 -11.72 4.38
CA GLN A 85 0.72 -12.42 5.44
C GLN A 85 1.04 -13.85 4.97
N PRO A 86 2.19 -14.07 4.36
CA PRO A 86 2.57 -15.37 3.81
C PRO A 86 2.60 -16.51 4.82
N GLU A 87 3.06 -16.26 6.05
CA GLU A 87 3.07 -17.28 7.11
C GLU A 87 1.66 -17.70 7.51
N GLU A 88 0.75 -16.74 7.72
CA GLU A 88 -0.65 -17.01 8.05
C GLU A 88 -1.35 -17.74 6.89
N PHE A 89 -1.06 -17.34 5.67
CA PHE A 89 -1.58 -18.00 4.47
C PHE A 89 -1.12 -19.46 4.37
N ALA A 90 0.13 -19.74 4.70
CA ALA A 90 0.69 -21.09 4.68
C ALA A 90 0.14 -21.96 5.83
N ALA A 91 0.11 -21.39 7.05
CA ALA A 91 -0.29 -22.12 8.25
C ALA A 91 -1.81 -22.37 8.36
N HIS A 92 -2.62 -21.50 7.74
CA HIS A 92 -4.06 -21.48 7.95
C HIS A 92 -4.85 -21.53 6.62
N PRO A 93 -5.08 -22.70 6.00
CA PRO A 93 -5.78 -22.84 4.72
C PRO A 93 -7.16 -22.16 4.66
N HIS A 94 -7.88 -22.04 5.79
CA HIS A 94 -9.19 -21.38 5.87
C HIS A 94 -9.13 -19.86 5.70
N LEU A 95 -7.94 -19.26 5.74
CA LEU A 95 -7.71 -17.85 5.47
C LEU A 95 -7.52 -17.54 3.98
N ARG A 96 -7.35 -18.58 3.15
CA ARG A 96 -7.14 -18.40 1.71
C ARG A 96 -8.42 -17.87 1.06
N PRO A 97 -8.34 -16.80 0.30
CA PRO A 97 -9.52 -16.28 -0.40
C PRO A 97 -10.04 -17.26 -1.45
N VAL A 98 -11.31 -17.14 -1.77
CA VAL A 98 -11.99 -17.90 -2.83
C VAL A 98 -12.47 -16.91 -3.88
N ASP A 99 -12.24 -17.19 -5.16
CA ASP A 99 -12.66 -16.30 -6.23
C ASP A 99 -14.15 -16.50 -6.61
N GLN A 100 -14.63 -15.71 -7.57
CA GLN A 100 -16.02 -15.77 -8.04
C GLN A 100 -16.38 -17.08 -8.77
N HIS A 101 -15.41 -17.92 -9.09
CA HIS A 101 -15.62 -19.24 -9.72
C HIS A 101 -15.66 -20.38 -8.70
N GLY A 102 -15.28 -20.10 -7.45
CA GLY A 102 -15.17 -21.07 -6.37
C GLY A 102 -13.76 -21.65 -6.22
N ASP A 103 -12.79 -21.13 -6.96
CA ASP A 103 -11.40 -21.56 -6.88
C ASP A 103 -10.69 -20.89 -5.68
N VAL A 104 -9.95 -21.70 -4.93
CA VAL A 104 -9.12 -21.18 -3.83
C VAL A 104 -7.93 -20.42 -4.39
N PHE A 105 -7.60 -19.28 -3.78
CA PHE A 105 -6.47 -18.46 -4.17
C PHE A 105 -5.17 -19.26 -4.08
N GLU A 106 -4.43 -19.27 -5.19
CA GLU A 106 -3.07 -19.76 -5.24
C GLU A 106 -2.07 -18.60 -5.28
N PRO A 107 -0.93 -18.71 -4.59
CA PRO A 107 0.09 -17.67 -4.62
C PRO A 107 0.52 -17.33 -6.05
N PHE A 108 0.62 -16.05 -6.34
CA PHE A 108 1.13 -15.58 -7.61
C PHE A 108 2.39 -14.75 -7.39
N SER A 109 3.52 -15.20 -7.92
CA SER A 109 4.82 -14.58 -7.63
C SER A 109 5.04 -14.46 -6.11
N TRP A 110 5.33 -13.29 -5.61
CA TRP A 110 5.46 -13.01 -4.17
C TRP A 110 4.11 -12.76 -3.46
N TYR A 111 3.02 -12.55 -4.19
CA TYR A 111 1.76 -12.10 -3.60
C TYR A 111 0.90 -13.25 -3.07
N VAL A 112 0.42 -13.06 -1.86
CA VAL A 112 -0.63 -13.87 -1.25
C VAL A 112 -1.70 -12.95 -0.66
N GLY A 113 -2.96 -13.38 -0.72
CA GLY A 113 -4.07 -12.65 -0.12
C GLY A 113 -4.62 -13.39 1.10
N ILE A 114 -5.12 -12.64 2.08
CA ILE A 114 -5.84 -13.17 3.25
C ILE A 114 -7.29 -12.74 3.16
N CYS A 115 -8.22 -13.64 3.49
CA CYS A 115 -9.64 -13.33 3.60
C CYS A 115 -9.88 -12.27 4.70
N PRO A 116 -10.52 -11.11 4.37
CA PRO A 116 -10.63 -9.98 5.29
C PRO A 116 -11.64 -10.17 6.44
N THR A 117 -12.38 -11.28 6.48
CA THR A 117 -13.50 -11.45 7.41
C THR A 117 -13.24 -12.48 8.51
N ASP A 118 -12.03 -13.01 8.65
CA ASP A 118 -11.74 -13.98 9.70
C ASP A 118 -11.50 -13.27 11.05
N PRO A 119 -12.37 -13.47 12.04
CA PRO A 119 -12.29 -12.73 13.29
C PRO A 119 -11.07 -13.10 14.14
N VAL A 120 -10.59 -14.34 14.05
CA VAL A 120 -9.41 -14.79 14.80
C VAL A 120 -8.15 -14.19 14.22
N TYR A 121 -8.05 -14.14 12.89
CA TYR A 121 -6.95 -13.45 12.21
C TYR A 121 -6.94 -11.95 12.53
N LEU A 122 -8.09 -11.30 12.46
CA LEU A 122 -8.21 -9.86 12.73
C LEU A 122 -7.83 -9.51 14.17
N GLU A 123 -8.22 -10.32 15.15
CA GLU A 123 -7.82 -10.08 16.54
C GLU A 123 -6.31 -10.25 16.73
N ARG A 124 -5.70 -11.31 16.19
CA ARG A 124 -4.23 -11.46 16.22
C ARG A 124 -3.52 -10.28 15.56
N LYS A 125 -4.06 -9.78 14.44
CA LYS A 125 -3.49 -8.62 13.75
C LYS A 125 -3.55 -7.36 14.60
N ARG A 126 -4.67 -7.13 15.27
CA ARG A 126 -4.87 -6.03 16.20
C ARG A 126 -3.87 -6.09 17.38
N GLU A 127 -3.73 -7.26 18.00
CA GLU A 127 -2.80 -7.48 19.11
C GLU A 127 -1.34 -7.25 18.71
N ARG A 128 -0.92 -7.82 17.58
CA ARG A 128 0.44 -7.63 17.04
C ARG A 128 0.74 -6.16 16.76
N LEU A 129 -0.22 -5.43 16.16
CA LEU A 129 -0.04 -3.99 15.93
C LEU A 129 0.11 -3.22 17.25
N ALA A 130 -0.77 -3.48 18.22
CA ALA A 130 -0.70 -2.83 19.54
C ALA A 130 0.65 -3.08 20.22
N GLN A 131 1.14 -4.32 20.18
CA GLN A 131 2.44 -4.68 20.75
C GLN A 131 3.60 -3.95 20.07
N ALA A 132 3.59 -3.85 18.76
CA ALA A 132 4.64 -3.17 18.03
C ALA A 132 4.63 -1.66 18.29
N VAL A 133 3.45 -1.04 18.29
CA VAL A 133 3.30 0.37 18.66
C VAL A 133 3.77 0.60 20.12
N ALA A 134 3.52 -0.34 21.03
CA ALA A 134 4.03 -0.26 22.40
C ALA A 134 5.56 -0.33 22.48
N THR A 135 6.18 -1.11 21.61
CA THR A 135 7.63 -1.28 21.54
C THR A 135 8.32 -0.06 20.92
N THR A 136 7.84 0.40 19.76
CA THR A 136 8.55 1.41 18.95
C THR A 136 8.11 2.84 19.23
N ARG A 137 6.89 3.05 19.76
CA ARG A 137 6.33 4.38 20.04
C ARG A 137 6.37 5.32 18.84
N PRO A 138 5.86 4.92 17.67
CA PRO A 138 5.88 5.73 16.48
C PRO A 138 4.87 6.89 16.59
N ASP A 139 4.96 7.86 15.66
CA ASP A 139 3.98 8.94 15.54
C ASP A 139 2.65 8.48 14.93
N GLY A 140 2.69 7.35 14.24
CA GLY A 140 1.50 6.75 13.63
C GLY A 140 1.76 5.38 13.04
N VAL A 141 0.76 4.89 12.34
CA VAL A 141 0.81 3.58 11.65
C VAL A 141 0.52 3.75 10.16
N PHE A 142 1.18 2.94 9.35
CA PHE A 142 0.94 2.84 7.91
C PHE A 142 0.29 1.50 7.61
N LEU A 143 -0.95 1.52 7.12
CA LEU A 143 -1.75 0.35 6.78
C LEU A 143 -1.60 0.03 5.30
N SER A 144 -0.73 -0.93 4.98
CA SER A 144 -0.61 -1.47 3.64
C SER A 144 -1.49 -2.71 3.46
N PHE A 145 -1.86 -3.03 2.23
CA PHE A 145 -2.72 -4.18 1.90
C PHE A 145 -4.03 -4.24 2.68
N LEU A 146 -4.55 -3.10 3.14
CA LEU A 146 -5.87 -3.00 3.76
C LEU A 146 -6.93 -2.90 2.66
N ARG A 147 -7.25 -4.04 2.06
CA ARG A 147 -8.14 -4.16 0.92
C ARG A 147 -8.57 -5.60 0.71
N PHE A 148 -9.66 -5.83 0.01
CA PHE A 148 -9.94 -7.18 -0.49
C PHE A 148 -8.83 -7.66 -1.42
N PRO A 149 -8.54 -8.97 -1.45
CA PRO A 149 -7.44 -9.51 -2.24
C PRO A 149 -7.57 -9.17 -3.73
N GLY A 150 -6.47 -8.71 -4.30
CA GLY A 150 -6.34 -8.40 -5.71
C GLY A 150 -4.90 -8.06 -6.03
N PHE A 151 -4.33 -8.72 -7.02
CA PHE A 151 -2.98 -8.47 -7.49
C PHE A 151 -3.05 -7.59 -8.74
N TRP A 152 -3.06 -6.29 -8.53
CA TRP A 152 -3.32 -5.28 -9.56
C TRP A 152 -2.29 -5.29 -10.69
N GLU A 153 -1.08 -5.76 -10.40
CA GLU A 153 -0.03 -5.91 -11.41
C GLU A 153 -0.45 -6.85 -12.54
N MET A 154 -1.29 -7.85 -12.23
CA MET A 154 -1.87 -8.75 -13.23
C MET A 154 -2.94 -8.10 -14.10
N TRP A 155 -3.44 -6.95 -13.72
CA TRP A 155 -4.43 -6.21 -14.49
C TRP A 155 -3.80 -5.31 -15.56
N LEU A 156 -2.47 -5.15 -15.53
CA LEU A 156 -1.77 -4.29 -16.48
C LEU A 156 -1.62 -4.95 -17.87
N PRO A 157 -1.74 -4.19 -18.95
CA PRO A 157 -1.83 -4.70 -20.32
C PRO A 157 -0.67 -5.60 -20.79
N ASP A 158 0.46 -5.56 -20.16
CA ASP A 158 1.64 -6.35 -20.54
C ASP A 158 2.02 -7.40 -19.50
N ALA A 159 1.16 -7.65 -18.51
CA ALA A 159 1.38 -8.74 -17.58
C ALA A 159 1.17 -10.09 -18.29
N GLU A 160 1.96 -11.08 -17.95
CA GLU A 160 1.74 -12.44 -18.43
C GLU A 160 0.38 -12.95 -17.89
N GLY A 161 -0.41 -13.58 -18.77
CA GLY A 161 -1.76 -14.03 -18.41
C GLY A 161 -2.82 -12.91 -18.31
N PHE A 162 -2.47 -11.70 -18.71
CA PHE A 162 -3.44 -10.59 -18.76
C PHE A 162 -4.52 -10.84 -19.83
N THR A 163 -5.78 -10.78 -19.41
CA THR A 163 -6.93 -11.09 -20.27
C THR A 163 -7.71 -9.87 -20.74
N GLY A 164 -7.47 -8.69 -20.18
CA GLY A 164 -8.15 -7.47 -20.60
C GLY A 164 -8.10 -6.34 -19.57
N THR A 165 -8.69 -5.19 -19.95
CA THR A 165 -8.84 -4.03 -19.08
C THR A 165 -10.26 -3.89 -18.53
N ARG A 166 -11.16 -4.82 -18.89
CA ARG A 166 -12.55 -4.78 -18.49
C ARG A 166 -12.73 -5.36 -17.10
N ARG A 167 -13.74 -4.89 -16.41
CA ARG A 167 -14.07 -5.31 -15.05
C ARG A 167 -14.35 -6.82 -14.94
N GLU A 168 -15.02 -7.37 -15.91
CA GLU A 168 -15.38 -8.78 -15.97
C GLU A 168 -14.20 -9.74 -16.19
N ASP A 169 -13.06 -9.22 -16.63
CA ASP A 169 -11.83 -9.99 -16.82
C ASP A 169 -10.98 -10.10 -15.54
N ILE A 170 -11.36 -9.37 -14.48
CA ILE A 170 -10.64 -9.36 -13.21
C ILE A 170 -11.17 -10.49 -12.31
N ARG A 171 -10.25 -11.27 -11.75
CA ARG A 171 -10.59 -12.17 -10.65
C ARG A 171 -10.86 -11.37 -9.39
N GLU A 172 -12.07 -11.53 -8.86
CA GLU A 172 -12.49 -10.93 -7.61
C GLU A 172 -12.49 -11.94 -6.47
N TYR A 173 -12.20 -11.45 -5.30
CA TYR A 173 -12.19 -12.16 -4.03
C TYR A 173 -12.93 -11.33 -2.96
N CYS A 174 -13.40 -11.83 -1.80
CA CYS A 174 -13.44 -13.22 -1.37
C CYS A 174 -14.88 -13.70 -1.37
N PHE A 175 -15.13 -14.80 -2.04
CA PHE A 175 -16.45 -15.46 -2.08
C PHE A 175 -16.47 -16.75 -1.24
N CYS A 176 -15.58 -16.88 -0.23
CA CYS A 176 -15.64 -18.02 0.67
C CYS A 176 -16.98 -18.07 1.42
N GLU A 177 -17.33 -19.23 1.95
CA GLU A 177 -18.62 -19.44 2.65
C GLU A 177 -18.86 -18.42 3.75
N ARG A 178 -17.83 -18.05 4.52
CA ARG A 178 -17.94 -17.03 5.56
C ARG A 178 -18.28 -15.66 4.99
N CYS A 179 -17.62 -15.23 3.91
CA CYS A 179 -17.90 -13.93 3.29
C CYS A 179 -19.33 -13.88 2.71
N LEU A 180 -19.76 -14.95 2.03
CA LEU A 180 -21.12 -15.01 1.50
C LEU A 180 -22.19 -15.02 2.61
N ALA A 181 -21.95 -15.76 3.70
CA ALA A 181 -22.85 -15.78 4.85
C ALA A 181 -22.92 -14.41 5.54
N THR A 182 -21.76 -13.81 5.84
CA THR A 182 -21.70 -12.49 6.48
C THR A 182 -22.34 -11.40 5.62
N PHE A 183 -22.16 -11.47 4.31
CA PHE A 183 -22.85 -10.57 3.37
C PHE A 183 -24.37 -10.79 3.38
N SER A 184 -24.83 -12.06 3.32
CA SER A 184 -26.26 -12.39 3.40
C SER A 184 -26.92 -11.78 4.63
N ASP A 185 -26.28 -11.93 5.79
CA ASP A 185 -26.77 -11.40 7.06
C ASP A 185 -26.80 -9.86 7.03
N TRP A 186 -25.68 -9.23 6.63
CA TRP A 186 -25.57 -7.77 6.54
C TRP A 186 -26.58 -7.17 5.56
N ALA A 187 -26.76 -7.81 4.42
CA ALA A 187 -27.66 -7.36 3.38
C ALA A 187 -29.14 -7.75 3.64
N GLY A 188 -29.43 -8.67 4.56
CA GLY A 188 -30.77 -9.22 4.77
C GLY A 188 -31.29 -9.94 3.53
N VAL A 189 -30.46 -10.69 2.82
CA VAL A 189 -30.81 -11.45 1.61
C VAL A 189 -30.49 -12.91 1.80
N ASP A 190 -31.31 -13.77 1.21
CA ASP A 190 -31.03 -15.20 1.09
C ASP A 190 -30.42 -15.47 -0.30
N LEU A 191 -29.16 -15.89 -0.33
CA LEU A 191 -28.47 -16.28 -1.57
C LEU A 191 -28.88 -17.68 -2.05
N GLY A 192 -29.66 -18.38 -1.26
CA GLY A 192 -30.16 -19.74 -1.55
C GLY A 192 -29.06 -20.80 -1.51
N PRO A 193 -29.47 -22.06 -1.74
CA PRO A 193 -28.54 -23.17 -1.91
C PRO A 193 -27.85 -23.08 -3.26
N GLY A 194 -26.60 -23.54 -3.34
CA GLY A 194 -25.82 -23.57 -4.57
C GLY A 194 -24.32 -23.53 -4.33
N SER A 195 -23.58 -23.72 -5.39
CA SER A 195 -22.13 -23.56 -5.38
C SER A 195 -21.73 -22.10 -5.13
N VAL A 196 -20.48 -21.91 -4.73
CA VAL A 196 -19.88 -20.55 -4.62
C VAL A 196 -20.07 -19.77 -5.92
N ALA A 197 -19.80 -20.40 -7.07
CA ALA A 197 -19.92 -19.75 -8.37
C ALA A 197 -21.36 -19.30 -8.71
N GLU A 198 -22.37 -20.08 -8.33
CA GLU A 198 -23.78 -19.71 -8.54
C GLU A 198 -24.18 -18.53 -7.68
N ARG A 199 -23.85 -18.55 -6.40
CA ARG A 199 -24.10 -17.44 -5.47
C ARG A 199 -23.30 -16.19 -5.83
N ALA A 200 -22.04 -16.34 -6.22
CA ALA A 200 -21.21 -15.22 -6.70
C ALA A 200 -21.82 -14.55 -7.94
N ARG A 201 -22.43 -15.32 -8.84
CA ARG A 201 -23.11 -14.75 -10.01
C ARG A 201 -24.31 -13.88 -9.62
N VAL A 202 -25.09 -14.29 -8.62
CA VAL A 202 -26.18 -13.47 -8.08
C VAL A 202 -25.63 -12.19 -7.45
N VAL A 203 -24.59 -12.33 -6.62
CA VAL A 203 -23.95 -11.22 -5.92
C VAL A 203 -23.35 -10.20 -6.91
N LEU A 204 -22.62 -10.67 -7.91
CA LEU A 204 -21.98 -9.81 -8.91
C LEU A 204 -22.93 -9.27 -9.98
N GLY A 205 -24.12 -9.83 -10.09
CA GLY A 205 -25.20 -9.34 -10.95
C GLY A 205 -26.11 -8.38 -10.21
N GLU A 206 -27.16 -8.90 -9.62
CA GLU A 206 -28.26 -8.13 -9.04
C GLU A 206 -27.89 -7.40 -7.73
N LEU A 207 -26.89 -7.90 -6.99
CA LEU A 207 -26.52 -7.40 -5.68
C LEU A 207 -25.17 -6.68 -5.66
N ARG A 208 -24.57 -6.38 -6.81
CA ARG A 208 -23.23 -5.81 -6.93
C ARG A 208 -23.00 -4.56 -6.06
N ASP A 209 -23.92 -3.60 -6.12
CA ASP A 209 -23.76 -2.35 -5.35
C ASP A 209 -23.78 -2.62 -3.84
N ARG A 210 -24.62 -3.56 -3.40
CA ARG A 210 -24.71 -3.97 -1.98
C ARG A 210 -23.47 -4.75 -1.56
N TRP A 211 -22.96 -5.60 -2.43
CA TRP A 211 -21.71 -6.33 -2.22
C TRP A 211 -20.53 -5.39 -2.08
N THR A 212 -20.42 -4.41 -2.97
CA THR A 212 -19.39 -3.38 -2.90
C THR A 212 -19.50 -2.58 -1.60
N ALA A 213 -20.69 -2.14 -1.24
CA ALA A 213 -20.91 -1.40 0.02
C ALA A 213 -20.53 -2.23 1.25
N TRP A 214 -20.92 -3.50 1.29
CA TRP A 214 -20.54 -4.41 2.37
C TRP A 214 -19.01 -4.58 2.47
N LYS A 215 -18.34 -4.81 1.35
CA LYS A 215 -16.87 -4.95 1.33
C LYS A 215 -16.19 -3.68 1.84
N CYS A 216 -16.66 -2.51 1.40
CA CYS A 216 -16.13 -1.22 1.86
C CYS A 216 -16.34 -1.04 3.38
N ALA A 217 -17.51 -1.42 3.91
CA ALA A 217 -17.76 -1.40 5.34
C ALA A 217 -16.80 -2.32 6.10
N VAL A 218 -16.57 -3.56 5.61
CA VAL A 218 -15.59 -4.49 6.21
C VAL A 218 -14.19 -3.85 6.29
N VAL A 219 -13.72 -3.23 5.21
CA VAL A 219 -12.40 -2.61 5.18
C VAL A 219 -12.33 -1.40 6.12
N ALA A 220 -13.38 -0.59 6.18
CA ALA A 220 -13.47 0.55 7.10
C ALA A 220 -13.48 0.11 8.57
N ASP A 221 -14.24 -0.94 8.91
CA ASP A 221 -14.30 -1.49 10.27
C ASP A 221 -12.94 -2.02 10.72
N VAL A 222 -12.21 -2.69 9.85
CA VAL A 222 -10.84 -3.14 10.15
C VAL A 222 -9.90 -1.95 10.33
N ALA A 223 -9.99 -0.92 9.49
CA ALA A 223 -9.21 0.30 9.67
C ALA A 223 -9.47 0.95 11.03
N MET A 224 -10.74 1.08 11.42
CA MET A 224 -11.14 1.62 12.73
C MET A 224 -10.61 0.78 13.90
N SER A 225 -10.69 -0.54 13.81
CA SER A 225 -10.17 -1.45 14.82
C SER A 225 -8.64 -1.31 14.99
N LEU A 226 -7.89 -1.24 13.90
CA LEU A 226 -6.43 -1.06 13.92
C LEU A 226 -6.04 0.34 14.43
N ARG A 227 -6.78 1.38 14.04
CA ARG A 227 -6.60 2.73 14.61
C ARG A 227 -6.81 2.74 16.13
N ALA A 228 -7.88 2.11 16.60
CA ALA A 228 -8.15 2.00 18.04
C ALA A 228 -7.00 1.30 18.75
N ALA A 229 -6.53 0.17 18.24
CA ALA A 229 -5.41 -0.57 18.82
C ALA A 229 -4.12 0.26 18.90
N ALA A 230 -3.82 1.06 17.88
CA ALA A 230 -2.67 1.96 17.91
C ALA A 230 -2.86 3.11 18.93
N ARG A 231 -4.05 3.70 18.99
CA ARG A 231 -4.37 4.83 19.87
C ARG A 231 -4.55 4.45 21.35
N ASP A 232 -4.91 3.24 21.64
CA ASP A 232 -4.90 2.72 23.01
C ASP A 232 -3.49 2.74 23.61
N VAL A 233 -2.46 2.69 22.77
CA VAL A 233 -1.04 2.70 23.17
C VAL A 233 -0.41 4.09 23.00
N VAL A 234 -0.65 4.74 21.87
CA VAL A 234 -0.19 6.11 21.54
C VAL A 234 -1.42 6.94 21.13
N PRO A 235 -2.04 7.68 22.06
CA PRO A 235 -3.33 8.37 21.81
C PRO A 235 -3.33 9.33 20.64
N THR A 236 -2.16 9.84 20.24
CA THR A 236 -1.98 10.78 19.14
C THR A 236 -1.57 10.09 17.83
N ALA A 237 -1.53 8.77 17.79
CA ALA A 237 -1.11 8.05 16.60
C ALA A 237 -2.02 8.34 15.40
N ASP A 238 -1.41 8.78 14.30
CA ASP A 238 -2.09 8.96 13.01
C ASP A 238 -2.13 7.66 12.23
N VAL A 239 -3.03 7.61 11.26
CA VAL A 239 -3.17 6.48 10.35
C VAL A 239 -2.95 6.94 8.92
N ILE A 240 -1.96 6.37 8.25
CA ILE A 240 -1.78 6.47 6.80
C ILE A 240 -2.35 5.20 6.17
N LEU A 241 -3.18 5.33 5.13
CA LEU A 241 -3.66 4.20 4.33
C LEU A 241 -3.01 4.21 2.95
N ASN A 242 -2.47 3.07 2.57
CA ASN A 242 -2.02 2.81 1.20
C ASN A 242 -3.20 2.56 0.26
N SER A 243 -3.26 3.33 -0.82
CA SER A 243 -4.23 3.19 -1.90
C SER A 243 -3.54 3.27 -3.26
N PHE A 244 -4.32 3.35 -4.32
CA PHE A 244 -3.83 3.28 -5.69
C PHE A 244 -4.03 4.58 -6.46
N GLY A 245 -3.11 4.84 -7.39
CA GLY A 245 -3.28 5.88 -8.40
C GLY A 245 -4.34 5.57 -9.46
N LEU A 246 -4.99 4.40 -9.41
CA LEU A 246 -6.07 4.03 -10.34
C LEU A 246 -7.32 4.89 -10.11
N GLY A 247 -7.88 5.42 -11.19
CA GLY A 247 -9.07 6.24 -11.20
C GLY A 247 -10.37 5.45 -11.35
N ARG A 248 -11.50 6.17 -11.28
CA ARG A 248 -12.85 5.58 -11.44
C ARG A 248 -13.07 4.87 -12.77
N THR A 249 -12.36 5.29 -13.81
CA THR A 249 -12.45 4.68 -15.15
C THR A 249 -11.52 3.49 -15.32
N ASP A 250 -10.57 3.31 -14.41
CA ASP A 250 -9.62 2.21 -14.48
C ASP A 250 -10.29 0.91 -14.00
N PHE A 251 -10.33 -0.09 -14.87
CA PHE A 251 -10.87 -1.40 -14.56
C PHE A 251 -12.28 -1.37 -13.93
N GLY A 252 -13.13 -0.43 -14.37
CA GLY A 252 -14.49 -0.27 -13.87
C GLY A 252 -14.55 0.07 -12.38
N ASN A 253 -13.78 1.06 -11.94
CA ASN A 253 -13.70 1.51 -10.54
C ASN A 253 -13.16 0.43 -9.58
N ALA A 254 -12.15 -0.33 -10.00
CA ALA A 254 -11.66 -1.48 -9.24
C ALA A 254 -11.14 -1.15 -7.83
N VAL A 255 -10.67 0.08 -7.58
CA VAL A 255 -10.22 0.50 -6.23
C VAL A 255 -11.37 0.37 -5.23
N GLU A 256 -12.57 0.78 -5.60
CA GLU A 256 -13.75 0.67 -4.76
C GLU A 256 -14.43 -0.70 -4.93
N GLU A 257 -14.71 -1.11 -6.15
CA GLU A 257 -15.53 -2.31 -6.40
C GLU A 257 -14.81 -3.64 -6.18
N VAL A 258 -13.49 -3.71 -6.45
CA VAL A 258 -12.71 -4.94 -6.24
C VAL A 258 -12.00 -4.90 -4.90
N LEU A 259 -11.23 -3.84 -4.67
CA LEU A 259 -10.33 -3.70 -3.52
C LEU A 259 -11.04 -3.15 -2.29
N ALA A 260 -12.24 -2.61 -2.45
CA ALA A 260 -13.12 -2.12 -1.39
C ALA A 260 -12.53 -0.93 -0.60
N GLN A 261 -11.83 -0.02 -1.28
CA GLN A 261 -11.36 1.21 -0.69
C GLN A 261 -12.23 2.39 -1.12
N ARG A 262 -13.23 2.76 -0.29
CA ARG A 262 -14.07 3.92 -0.47
C ARG A 262 -13.65 5.01 0.51
N PHE A 263 -13.08 6.11 0.01
CA PHE A 263 -12.47 7.17 0.82
C PHE A 263 -13.45 7.76 1.83
N ALA A 264 -14.67 8.07 1.43
CA ALA A 264 -15.67 8.65 2.31
C ALA A 264 -16.00 7.79 3.55
N GLU A 265 -15.95 6.45 3.44
CA GLU A 265 -16.14 5.55 4.58
C GLU A 265 -14.86 5.41 5.41
N LEU A 266 -13.70 5.44 4.76
CA LEU A 266 -12.40 5.31 5.39
C LEU A 266 -11.98 6.56 6.18
N ASP A 267 -12.52 7.74 5.88
CA ASP A 267 -12.18 9.01 6.55
C ASP A 267 -12.39 8.98 8.06
N ALA A 268 -13.28 8.12 8.57
CA ALA A 268 -13.47 7.94 10.00
C ALA A 268 -12.25 7.31 10.70
N ALA A 269 -11.47 6.51 9.95
CA ALA A 269 -10.35 5.74 10.47
C ALA A 269 -8.98 6.22 9.98
N VAL A 270 -8.93 7.01 8.91
CA VAL A 270 -7.69 7.38 8.19
C VAL A 270 -7.45 8.89 8.33
N ASP A 271 -6.23 9.25 8.64
CA ASP A 271 -5.81 10.66 8.74
C ASP A 271 -5.11 11.12 7.45
N HIS A 272 -4.45 10.19 6.74
CA HIS A 272 -3.66 10.47 5.55
C HIS A 272 -3.80 9.33 4.53
N TYR A 273 -3.94 9.68 3.26
CA TYR A 273 -3.94 8.72 2.15
C TYR A 273 -2.62 8.79 1.39
N GLU A 274 -2.05 7.65 1.11
CA GLU A 274 -0.92 7.49 0.22
C GLU A 274 -1.40 6.81 -1.06
N LEU A 275 -1.20 7.49 -2.20
CA LEU A 275 -1.62 7.02 -3.51
C LEU A 275 -0.40 6.57 -4.31
N MET A 276 -0.32 5.29 -4.65
CA MET A 276 0.78 4.72 -5.44
C MET A 276 0.72 5.17 -6.90
N PHE A 277 1.60 6.07 -7.27
CA PHE A 277 1.81 6.52 -8.65
C PHE A 277 3.05 5.85 -9.25
N TYR A 278 3.00 4.54 -9.41
CA TYR A 278 4.09 3.77 -10.00
C TYR A 278 4.02 3.84 -11.53
N PHE A 279 4.37 5.03 -12.05
CA PHE A 279 4.15 5.42 -13.44
C PHE A 279 4.96 4.60 -14.45
N GLN A 280 6.15 4.13 -14.08
CA GLN A 280 6.96 3.26 -14.94
C GLN A 280 6.29 1.89 -15.13
N ILE A 281 5.80 1.26 -14.05
CA ILE A 281 5.08 -0.01 -14.12
C ILE A 281 3.78 0.16 -14.91
N GLN A 282 3.01 1.19 -14.61
CA GLN A 282 1.70 1.43 -15.23
C GLN A 282 1.79 2.06 -16.61
N LYS A 283 2.98 2.43 -17.10
CA LYS A 283 3.21 3.09 -18.39
C LYS A 283 2.32 4.32 -18.57
N ARG A 284 2.19 5.14 -17.52
CA ARG A 284 1.40 6.37 -17.55
C ARG A 284 2.30 7.60 -17.54
N ASP A 285 1.85 8.64 -18.22
CA ASP A 285 2.47 9.96 -18.13
C ASP A 285 2.16 10.58 -16.76
N PRO A 286 3.15 10.73 -15.87
CA PRO A 286 2.90 11.21 -14.52
C PRO A 286 2.48 12.69 -14.48
N ALA A 287 2.85 13.48 -15.47
CA ALA A 287 2.52 14.90 -15.53
C ALA A 287 1.00 15.16 -15.67
N THR A 288 0.29 14.24 -16.30
CA THR A 288 -1.16 14.32 -16.53
C THR A 288 -1.95 13.41 -15.59
N TRP A 289 -1.45 12.21 -15.34
CA TRP A 289 -2.14 11.22 -14.53
C TRP A 289 -2.26 11.61 -13.04
N ILE A 290 -1.16 12.10 -12.43
CA ILE A 290 -1.16 12.45 -11.02
C ILE A 290 -2.17 13.56 -10.69
N PRO A 291 -2.20 14.72 -11.41
CA PRO A 291 -3.19 15.75 -11.16
C PRO A 291 -4.63 15.28 -11.33
N GLN A 292 -4.91 14.51 -12.37
CA GLN A 292 -6.24 13.98 -12.63
C GLN A 292 -6.72 13.09 -11.48
N ARG A 293 -5.87 12.17 -11.04
CA ARG A 293 -6.27 11.21 -9.98
C ARG A 293 -6.39 11.87 -8.61
N VAL A 294 -5.48 12.79 -8.27
CA VAL A 294 -5.58 13.53 -7.00
C VAL A 294 -6.85 14.36 -6.96
N ALA A 295 -7.24 14.99 -8.06
CA ALA A 295 -8.50 15.74 -8.15
C ALA A 295 -9.72 14.83 -7.87
N GLU A 296 -9.77 13.61 -8.46
CA GLU A 296 -10.84 12.64 -8.19
C GLU A 296 -10.90 12.20 -6.70
N VAL A 297 -9.75 12.09 -6.03
CA VAL A 297 -9.69 11.75 -4.61
C VAL A 297 -10.14 12.93 -3.75
N ARG A 298 -9.74 14.15 -4.09
CA ARG A 298 -10.17 15.38 -3.41
C ARG A 298 -11.68 15.63 -3.46
N GLU A 299 -12.39 15.08 -4.44
CA GLU A 299 -13.85 15.08 -4.46
C GLU A 299 -14.47 14.22 -3.35
N GLN A 300 -13.70 13.30 -2.75
CA GLN A 300 -14.18 12.30 -1.79
C GLN A 300 -13.66 12.53 -0.37
N THR A 301 -12.54 13.24 -0.20
CA THR A 301 -11.92 13.45 1.11
C THR A 301 -11.16 14.76 1.21
N ASP A 302 -11.24 15.37 2.40
CA ASP A 302 -10.41 16.52 2.80
C ASP A 302 -9.16 16.09 3.60
N ARG A 303 -8.91 14.79 3.75
CA ARG A 303 -7.72 14.26 4.43
C ARG A 303 -6.45 14.57 3.65
N THR A 304 -5.31 14.52 4.32
CA THR A 304 -4.00 14.65 3.64
C THR A 304 -3.84 13.59 2.56
N VAL A 305 -3.43 14.01 1.38
CA VAL A 305 -3.15 13.13 0.23
C VAL A 305 -1.69 13.24 -0.16
N LEU A 306 -0.96 12.15 -0.10
CA LEU A 306 0.43 12.03 -0.52
C LEU A 306 0.52 11.26 -1.84
N ALA A 307 1.28 11.77 -2.78
CA ALA A 307 1.61 11.04 -4.01
C ALA A 307 2.86 10.18 -3.76
N ASP A 308 2.71 8.86 -3.78
CA ASP A 308 3.83 7.93 -3.64
C ASP A 308 4.44 7.61 -5.01
N LEU A 309 5.67 8.04 -5.20
CA LEU A 309 6.42 7.90 -6.44
C LEU A 309 7.44 6.76 -6.36
N GLN A 310 7.64 6.05 -7.48
CA GLN A 310 8.74 5.11 -7.60
C GLN A 310 10.08 5.84 -7.57
N GLY A 311 10.95 5.53 -6.61
CA GLY A 311 12.34 6.01 -6.57
C GLY A 311 13.24 5.29 -7.56
N GLY A 312 12.95 4.05 -7.88
CA GLY A 312 13.61 3.20 -8.85
C GLY A 312 12.63 2.52 -9.81
N ALA A 313 13.13 2.00 -10.92
CA ALA A 313 12.30 1.19 -11.80
C ALA A 313 12.04 -0.17 -11.15
N GLU A 314 10.77 -0.50 -10.96
CA GLU A 314 10.37 -1.83 -10.53
C GLU A 314 10.24 -2.74 -11.75
N TYR A 315 10.81 -3.93 -11.61
CA TYR A 315 10.84 -4.91 -12.68
C TYR A 315 10.40 -6.27 -12.14
N LEU A 316 9.18 -6.62 -12.49
CA LEU A 316 8.57 -7.88 -12.10
C LEU A 316 8.74 -8.88 -13.26
N GLU A 317 9.95 -9.40 -13.43
CA GLU A 317 10.31 -10.25 -14.58
C GLU A 317 9.44 -11.50 -14.70
N ASP A 318 8.96 -12.01 -13.57
CA ASP A 318 8.05 -13.16 -13.53
C ASP A 318 6.64 -12.83 -14.06
N ILE A 319 6.30 -11.55 -14.12
CA ILE A 319 4.97 -11.07 -14.51
C ILE A 319 4.99 -10.41 -15.88
N TYR A 320 6.02 -9.60 -16.17
CA TYR A 320 6.14 -8.87 -17.41
C TYR A 320 7.10 -9.55 -18.39
N ALA A 321 6.67 -9.71 -19.60
CA ALA A 321 7.56 -10.24 -20.64
C ALA A 321 8.82 -9.38 -20.75
N PRO A 322 10.01 -9.99 -20.91
CA PRO A 322 11.27 -9.29 -21.06
C PRO A 322 11.19 -8.17 -22.10
N GLY A 323 11.74 -6.99 -21.78
CA GLY A 323 11.80 -5.84 -22.68
C GLY A 323 10.54 -5.00 -22.80
N ARG A 324 9.42 -5.36 -22.14
CA ARG A 324 8.17 -4.57 -22.19
C ARG A 324 8.11 -3.43 -21.16
N ARG A 325 8.95 -3.46 -20.15
CA ARG A 325 9.13 -2.37 -19.17
C ARG A 325 10.55 -1.87 -19.23
N ARG A 326 10.74 -0.55 -19.18
CA ARG A 326 12.07 0.03 -19.06
C ARG A 326 12.63 -0.25 -17.67
N ARG A 327 13.94 -0.54 -17.62
CA ARG A 327 14.64 -0.82 -16.37
C ARG A 327 15.18 0.45 -15.70
N GLU A 328 14.73 1.60 -16.12
CA GLU A 328 15.14 2.89 -15.58
C GLU A 328 14.00 3.89 -15.55
N ILE A 329 14.05 4.82 -14.64
CA ILE A 329 13.29 6.04 -14.61
C ILE A 329 14.25 7.17 -14.96
N THR A 330 14.00 7.85 -16.06
CA THR A 330 14.86 8.95 -16.52
C THR A 330 14.74 10.17 -15.62
N ALA A 331 15.75 11.04 -15.63
CA ALA A 331 15.71 12.31 -14.91
C ALA A 331 14.55 13.23 -15.38
N GLU A 332 14.14 13.11 -16.64
CA GLU A 332 13.00 13.85 -17.19
C GLU A 332 11.68 13.33 -16.61
N GLU A 333 11.44 12.03 -16.63
CA GLU A 333 10.24 11.41 -16.05
C GLU A 333 10.13 11.71 -14.54
N TRP A 334 11.23 11.66 -13.83
CA TRP A 334 11.26 12.01 -12.42
C TRP A 334 10.84 13.48 -12.17
N ARG A 335 11.36 14.41 -13.00
CA ARG A 335 10.93 15.82 -12.95
C ARG A 335 9.46 16.00 -13.29
N ASP A 336 8.99 15.30 -14.31
CA ASP A 336 7.59 15.39 -14.72
C ASP A 336 6.64 14.80 -13.67
N ALA A 337 7.05 13.74 -12.97
CA ALA A 337 6.31 13.22 -11.83
C ALA A 337 6.21 14.26 -10.70
N LEU A 338 7.32 14.88 -10.31
CA LEU A 338 7.32 15.93 -9.28
C LEU A 338 6.50 17.17 -9.69
N ARG A 339 6.56 17.58 -10.97
CA ARG A 339 5.70 18.62 -11.50
C ARG A 339 4.22 18.24 -11.49
N GLY A 340 3.93 16.98 -11.83
CA GLY A 340 2.57 16.42 -11.69
C GLY A 340 2.06 16.54 -10.27
N VAL A 341 2.86 16.17 -9.28
CA VAL A 341 2.48 16.33 -7.87
C VAL A 341 2.33 17.81 -7.50
N ALA A 342 3.27 18.67 -7.89
CA ALA A 342 3.20 20.10 -7.59
C ALA A 342 1.91 20.78 -8.07
N ARG A 343 1.35 20.30 -9.17
CA ARG A 343 0.12 20.83 -9.79
C ARG A 343 -1.16 20.11 -9.34
N SER A 344 -1.05 18.99 -8.64
CA SER A 344 -2.18 18.11 -8.37
C SER A 344 -3.06 18.56 -7.20
N GLY A 345 -2.55 19.40 -6.30
CA GLY A 345 -3.19 19.68 -5.01
C GLY A 345 -2.96 18.59 -3.95
N ALA A 346 -2.00 17.68 -4.17
CA ALA A 346 -1.49 16.80 -3.13
C ALA A 346 -0.71 17.60 -2.08
N ASP A 347 -0.74 17.14 -0.83
CA ASP A 347 -0.06 17.80 0.29
C ASP A 347 1.44 17.49 0.33
N GLY A 348 1.88 16.47 -0.40
CA GLY A 348 3.27 16.08 -0.44
C GLY A 348 3.58 14.88 -1.33
N VAL A 349 4.84 14.50 -1.28
CA VAL A 349 5.40 13.33 -1.96
C VAL A 349 5.84 12.30 -0.93
N LEU A 350 5.60 11.05 -1.23
CA LEU A 350 6.20 9.91 -0.58
C LEU A 350 7.02 9.17 -1.64
N VAL A 351 8.15 8.57 -1.28
CA VAL A 351 9.00 7.87 -2.23
C VAL A 351 9.20 6.41 -1.84
N TYR A 352 8.86 5.52 -2.72
CA TYR A 352 9.21 4.10 -2.66
C TYR A 352 10.39 3.84 -3.61
N SER A 353 11.64 3.69 -3.12
CA SER A 353 12.02 3.65 -1.73
C SER A 353 13.25 4.55 -1.47
N TRP A 354 13.57 4.76 -0.21
CA TRP A 354 14.78 5.50 0.17
C TRP A 354 16.07 4.82 -0.31
N ARG A 355 16.09 3.49 -0.34
CA ARG A 355 17.18 2.71 -0.96
C ARG A 355 17.47 3.19 -2.38
N ASP A 356 16.42 3.41 -3.18
CA ASP A 356 16.58 3.81 -4.58
C ASP A 356 17.10 5.25 -4.70
N LEU A 357 16.73 6.13 -3.76
CA LEU A 357 17.29 7.48 -3.67
C LEU A 357 18.78 7.44 -3.33
N LEU A 358 19.19 6.60 -2.39
CA LEU A 358 20.61 6.41 -2.06
C LEU A 358 21.40 5.84 -3.25
N ALA A 359 20.83 4.90 -3.97
CA ALA A 359 21.45 4.30 -5.15
C ALA A 359 21.60 5.34 -6.28
N ASP A 360 20.58 6.15 -6.54
CA ASP A 360 20.62 7.25 -7.52
C ASP A 360 21.71 8.27 -7.16
N GLU A 361 21.78 8.66 -5.90
CA GLU A 361 22.76 9.63 -5.41
C GLU A 361 24.19 9.09 -5.51
N ALA A 362 24.42 7.83 -5.16
CA ALA A 362 25.70 7.14 -5.31
C ALA A 362 26.14 7.05 -6.78
N ALA A 363 25.20 7.00 -7.71
CA ALA A 363 25.44 7.03 -9.15
C ALA A 363 25.60 8.46 -9.72
N GLY A 364 25.54 9.51 -8.87
CA GLY A 364 25.60 10.90 -9.30
C GLY A 364 24.29 11.43 -9.89
N GLY A 365 23.16 10.77 -9.58
CA GLY A 365 21.82 11.18 -10.01
C GLY A 365 21.31 12.42 -9.27
N GLU A 366 20.15 12.90 -9.69
CA GLU A 366 19.60 14.18 -9.24
C GLU A 366 18.30 14.05 -8.43
N ARG A 367 17.82 12.84 -8.15
CA ARG A 367 16.47 12.63 -7.57
C ARG A 367 16.30 13.33 -6.24
N VAL A 368 17.28 13.19 -5.33
CA VAL A 368 17.25 13.86 -4.02
C VAL A 368 17.23 15.38 -4.19
N ARG A 369 18.09 15.93 -5.04
CA ARG A 369 18.12 17.37 -5.30
C ARG A 369 16.78 17.89 -5.83
N ARG A 370 16.14 17.16 -6.74
CA ARG A 370 14.81 17.53 -7.27
C ARG A 370 13.71 17.43 -6.22
N LEU A 371 13.80 16.50 -5.28
CA LEU A 371 12.86 16.44 -4.14
C LEU A 371 13.00 17.65 -3.23
N VAL A 372 14.22 18.10 -2.94
CA VAL A 372 14.46 19.32 -2.17
C VAL A 372 13.91 20.54 -2.91
N GLU A 373 14.20 20.69 -4.21
CA GLU A 373 13.63 21.74 -5.05
C GLU A 373 12.09 21.72 -5.04
N TYR A 374 11.48 20.53 -5.14
CA TYR A 374 10.01 20.37 -5.03
C TYR A 374 9.51 20.89 -3.68
N LYS A 375 10.14 20.49 -2.58
CA LYS A 375 9.74 20.89 -1.23
C LYS A 375 9.82 22.39 -1.01
N GLU A 376 10.82 23.05 -1.58
CA GLU A 376 11.04 24.49 -1.53
C GLU A 376 10.14 25.29 -2.50
N GLY A 377 9.36 24.61 -3.33
CA GLY A 377 8.49 25.27 -4.31
C GLY A 377 9.17 25.67 -5.62
N GLY A 378 10.37 25.18 -5.88
CA GLY A 378 11.20 25.54 -7.03
C GLY A 378 10.93 24.74 -8.32
N LEU A 379 9.94 23.85 -8.34
CA LEU A 379 9.53 23.11 -9.53
C LEU A 379 8.22 23.69 -10.09
N ASP A 380 8.32 24.69 -10.91
CA ASP A 380 7.20 25.24 -11.70
C ASP A 380 7.04 24.53 -13.05
#